data_a0b9f895eabea86f95c446a96fa5a8e6
#
_entry.id   a0b9f895eabea86f95c446a96fa5a8e6
#
_cell.length_a   1.000
_cell.length_b   1.000
_cell.length_c   1.000
_cell.angle_alpha   90.00
_cell.angle_beta   90.00
_cell.angle_gamma   90.00
#
_symmetry.space_group_name_H-M   'P 1'
#
loop_
_entity.id
_entity.type
_entity.pdbx_description
1 polymer ?
#
loop_
_entity_poly.entity_id
_entity_poly.type
_entity_poly.pdbx_seq_one_letter_code
_entity_poly.pdbx_strand_id
1 'polypeptide(L)'
;MQIRLVNIIICAYNVGMSKVIVHIDLNAFFARCEEIKDPSLENKPVAIGHDGRGGIVSTCSYAARKYGVSSAMPMFKARQLCANLIIIPGDYHFYSSMSHKFFDFVRRYTKLVEPASVDECFADFTEVVKKEKDAVSFFRKLQEDLFKETGLKCSIGVSTTRFLAKMASDYQKPMGLTIIHKRDISKILFPLKVESMFGVGKKTAPRLKSIGVKTIGDLYSKLEKEEDNVKNILGKSFYTLKEWLEGKGSDEIELEKWDPKSIGNSETLPYDTDNAVEIKKHFMSLAKEVSERARREDKLGHTVQIVVKDQTFKSYNKSITFNNPTNEWQTIYDQACNLYDKHFAKLTLRLVGITLQNLIDYQDIAVQMSLFDYTKHEEESKTKLLINELNRSLKKPLLKRASEVKKNGNK
;
A
#
# COMPACT_ATOMS: atom_id res chain seq x y z
N MET A 1 30.17 18.37 -14.90
CA MET A 1 29.14 18.45 -13.85
C MET A 1 28.34 19.74 -14.12
N GLN A 2 27.37 19.68 -15.01
CA GLN A 2 26.51 20.84 -15.36
C GLN A 2 25.17 20.64 -14.65
N ILE A 3 24.97 21.42 -13.60
CA ILE A 3 23.68 21.63 -12.98
C ILE A 3 22.86 22.43 -14.00
N ARG A 4 21.97 21.74 -14.75
CA ARG A 4 20.92 22.44 -15.50
C ARG A 4 20.00 23.08 -14.48
N LEU A 5 20.13 24.39 -14.35
CA LEU A 5 19.11 25.26 -13.76
C LEU A 5 17.83 25.09 -14.56
N VAL A 6 16.96 24.19 -14.09
CA VAL A 6 15.59 24.10 -14.58
C VAL A 6 14.86 25.30 -13.98
N ASN A 7 14.36 26.15 -14.85
CA ASN A 7 13.60 27.34 -14.53
C ASN A 7 12.52 27.02 -13.48
N ILE A 8 12.80 27.41 -12.24
CA ILE A 8 11.82 27.49 -11.17
C ILE A 8 10.82 28.55 -11.64
N ILE A 9 9.60 28.17 -11.97
CA ILE A 9 8.52 29.12 -12.14
C ILE A 9 8.18 29.64 -10.75
N ILE A 10 8.97 30.63 -10.31
CA ILE A 10 8.71 31.41 -9.10
C ILE A 10 7.59 32.39 -9.48
N CYS A 11 6.34 32.00 -9.26
CA CYS A 11 5.27 32.95 -9.09
C CYS A 11 5.13 33.25 -7.61
N ALA A 12 5.45 34.48 -7.22
CA ALA A 12 5.27 35.02 -5.89
C ALA A 12 3.87 34.68 -5.37
N TYR A 13 3.81 33.89 -4.31
CA TYR A 13 2.58 33.54 -3.59
C TYR A 13 2.21 34.71 -2.67
N ASN A 14 1.72 35.77 -3.25
CA ASN A 14 0.87 36.74 -2.58
C ASN A 14 -0.37 36.85 -3.45
N VAL A 15 -1.42 36.12 -3.08
CA VAL A 15 -2.84 36.43 -3.32
C VAL A 15 -3.65 35.12 -3.42
N GLY A 16 -4.45 34.81 -2.39
CA GLY A 16 -5.75 34.19 -2.59
C GLY A 16 -5.84 32.72 -2.98
N MET A 17 -4.89 31.85 -2.61
CA MET A 17 -5.16 30.41 -2.68
C MET A 17 -6.10 30.04 -1.54
N SER A 18 -7.27 29.50 -1.89
CA SER A 18 -8.26 29.03 -0.92
C SER A 18 -7.74 27.87 -0.09
N LYS A 19 -6.88 27.01 -0.67
CA LYS A 19 -6.22 25.86 0.00
C LYS A 19 -4.83 25.57 -0.57
N VAL A 20 -3.96 25.02 0.29
CA VAL A 20 -2.61 24.54 -0.06
C VAL A 20 -2.51 23.07 0.32
N ILE A 21 -2.85 22.21 -0.63
CA ILE A 21 -2.76 20.76 -0.49
C ILE A 21 -1.38 20.30 -0.93
N VAL A 22 -0.73 19.53 -0.07
CA VAL A 22 0.63 19.05 -0.28
C VAL A 22 0.61 17.53 -0.34
N HIS A 23 1.33 16.97 -1.30
CA HIS A 23 1.65 15.54 -1.34
C HIS A 23 3.15 15.37 -1.10
N ILE A 24 3.52 14.61 -0.08
CA ILE A 24 4.91 14.30 0.27
C ILE A 24 5.14 12.81 0.05
N ASP A 25 6.19 12.47 -0.72
CA ASP A 25 6.50 11.10 -1.16
C ASP A 25 7.98 10.82 -0.90
N LEU A 26 8.27 9.80 -0.10
CA LEU A 26 9.64 9.40 0.25
C LEU A 26 10.33 8.74 -0.94
N ASN A 27 11.52 9.21 -1.26
CA ASN A 27 12.24 8.78 -2.44
C ASN A 27 12.90 7.40 -2.24
N ALA A 28 12.47 6.38 -3.00
CA ALA A 28 12.97 5.01 -2.95
C ALA A 28 13.00 4.46 -1.51
N PHE A 29 11.91 4.63 -0.77
CA PHE A 29 11.81 4.53 0.69
C PHE A 29 12.54 3.33 1.29
N PHE A 30 12.18 2.09 0.92
CA PHE A 30 12.84 0.91 1.51
C PHE A 30 14.33 0.84 1.19
N ALA A 31 14.72 1.19 -0.05
CA ALA A 31 16.13 1.22 -0.42
C ALA A 31 16.89 2.30 0.37
N ARG A 32 16.27 3.48 0.60
CA ARG A 32 16.86 4.53 1.44
C ARG A 32 16.95 4.12 2.90
N CYS A 33 16.01 3.37 3.42
CA CYS A 33 16.10 2.80 4.76
C CYS A 33 17.32 1.87 4.92
N GLU A 34 17.60 1.03 3.93
CA GLU A 34 18.80 0.18 3.97
C GLU A 34 20.09 1.01 3.83
N GLU A 35 20.12 2.07 3.00
CA GLU A 35 21.25 3.00 2.94
C GLU A 35 21.49 3.74 4.29
N ILE A 36 20.43 4.00 5.09
CA ILE A 36 20.56 4.58 6.43
C ILE A 36 21.16 3.57 7.40
N LYS A 37 20.82 2.28 7.30
CA LYS A 37 21.41 1.21 8.12
C LYS A 37 22.86 0.93 7.74
N ASP A 38 23.14 0.91 6.44
CA ASP A 38 24.46 0.68 5.87
C ASP A 38 24.84 1.76 4.85
N PRO A 39 25.54 2.82 5.28
CA PRO A 39 25.96 3.90 4.38
C PRO A 39 26.82 3.46 3.20
N SER A 40 27.42 2.27 3.26
CA SER A 40 28.21 1.72 2.15
C SER A 40 27.36 1.43 0.91
N LEU A 41 26.04 1.33 1.05
CA LEU A 41 25.08 1.11 -0.04
C LEU A 41 24.73 2.39 -0.81
N GLU A 42 25.09 3.56 -0.28
CA GLU A 42 24.77 4.82 -0.94
C GLU A 42 25.39 4.89 -2.35
N ASN A 43 24.57 5.30 -3.31
CA ASN A 43 24.88 5.34 -4.75
C ASN A 43 25.12 3.96 -5.42
N LYS A 44 24.95 2.85 -4.72
CA LYS A 44 25.00 1.51 -5.31
C LYS A 44 23.65 1.08 -5.87
N PRO A 45 23.62 0.19 -6.89
CA PRO A 45 22.37 -0.39 -7.37
C PRO A 45 21.86 -1.42 -6.37
N VAL A 46 20.83 -1.03 -5.60
CA VAL A 46 20.18 -1.86 -4.58
C VAL A 46 18.75 -2.15 -4.97
N ALA A 47 18.29 -3.38 -4.80
CA ALA A 47 16.89 -3.79 -4.88
C ALA A 47 16.45 -4.47 -3.58
N ILE A 48 15.30 -4.09 -3.08
CA ILE A 48 14.69 -4.71 -1.91
C ILE A 48 13.73 -5.79 -2.39
N GLY A 49 13.90 -6.99 -1.88
CA GLY A 49 13.07 -8.13 -2.22
C GLY A 49 13.76 -9.45 -1.93
N HIS A 50 13.11 -10.54 -2.30
CA HIS A 50 13.64 -11.87 -2.12
C HIS A 50 14.31 -12.37 -3.42
N ASP A 51 15.51 -12.94 -3.29
CA ASP A 51 16.21 -13.57 -4.41
C ASP A 51 15.82 -15.05 -4.47
N GLY A 52 15.06 -15.40 -5.48
CA GLY A 52 14.58 -16.76 -5.64
C GLY A 52 13.29 -16.85 -6.43
N ARG A 53 12.67 -18.02 -6.39
CA ARG A 53 11.42 -18.28 -7.09
C ARG A 53 10.31 -17.34 -6.62
N GLY A 54 9.67 -16.66 -7.57
CA GLY A 54 8.62 -15.69 -7.26
C GLY A 54 9.11 -14.36 -6.70
N GLY A 55 10.43 -14.17 -6.54
CA GLY A 55 11.01 -12.93 -6.06
C GLY A 55 10.68 -11.75 -6.96
N ILE A 56 10.22 -10.66 -6.34
CA ILE A 56 9.83 -9.41 -6.99
C ILE A 56 10.57 -8.26 -6.31
N VAL A 57 10.98 -7.29 -7.09
CA VAL A 57 11.52 -6.02 -6.59
C VAL A 57 10.40 -5.24 -5.90
N SER A 58 10.45 -5.11 -4.58
CA SER A 58 9.51 -4.27 -3.82
C SER A 58 9.78 -2.80 -4.11
N THR A 59 11.04 -2.39 -3.98
CA THR A 59 11.55 -1.09 -4.44
C THR A 59 13.03 -1.20 -4.80
N CYS A 60 13.58 -0.16 -5.44
CA CYS A 60 14.99 -0.12 -5.79
C CYS A 60 15.56 1.29 -5.71
N SER A 61 16.89 1.38 -5.48
CA SER A 61 17.62 2.63 -5.44
C SER A 61 17.59 3.36 -6.80
N TYR A 62 17.81 4.67 -6.78
CA TYR A 62 17.91 5.44 -8.03
C TYR A 62 19.11 4.99 -8.90
N ALA A 63 20.17 4.46 -8.29
CA ALA A 63 21.27 3.84 -9.02
C ALA A 63 20.81 2.61 -9.81
N ALA A 64 19.99 1.73 -9.22
CA ALA A 64 19.40 0.58 -9.91
C ALA A 64 18.40 0.99 -11.01
N ARG A 65 17.60 2.05 -10.79
CA ARG A 65 16.67 2.59 -11.79
C ARG A 65 17.35 3.06 -13.08
N LYS A 66 18.60 3.53 -13.01
CA LYS A 66 19.39 3.90 -14.21
C LYS A 66 19.65 2.73 -15.14
N TYR A 67 19.64 1.50 -14.64
CA TYR A 67 19.74 0.27 -15.44
C TYR A 67 18.38 -0.26 -15.91
N GLY A 68 17.28 0.46 -15.60
CA GLY A 68 15.92 0.04 -15.98
C GLY A 68 15.25 -0.88 -14.95
N VAL A 69 15.87 -1.10 -13.77
CA VAL A 69 15.23 -1.85 -12.67
C VAL A 69 14.09 -1.02 -12.09
N SER A 70 12.95 -1.66 -11.82
CA SER A 70 11.75 -0.99 -11.31
C SER A 70 10.97 -1.86 -10.32
N SER A 71 10.16 -1.23 -9.48
CA SER A 71 9.22 -1.93 -8.59
C SER A 71 8.26 -2.83 -9.38
N ALA A 72 7.87 -3.94 -8.76
CA ALA A 72 7.07 -5.02 -9.33
C ALA A 72 7.75 -5.82 -10.47
N MET A 73 9.03 -5.56 -10.77
CA MET A 73 9.81 -6.37 -11.73
C MET A 73 10.21 -7.69 -11.09
N PRO A 74 10.14 -8.83 -11.82
CA PRO A 74 10.73 -10.09 -11.34
C PRO A 74 12.23 -9.94 -11.06
N MET A 75 12.71 -10.50 -9.93
CA MET A 75 14.09 -10.30 -9.47
C MET A 75 15.12 -10.84 -10.47
N PHE A 76 14.84 -11.97 -11.14
CA PHE A 76 15.72 -12.51 -12.19
C PHE A 76 15.91 -11.52 -13.35
N LYS A 77 14.85 -10.81 -13.74
CA LYS A 77 14.93 -9.78 -14.79
C LYS A 77 15.72 -8.56 -14.32
N ALA A 78 15.56 -8.17 -13.06
CA ALA A 78 16.34 -7.09 -12.48
C ALA A 78 17.85 -7.40 -12.49
N ARG A 79 18.25 -8.66 -12.19
CA ARG A 79 19.64 -9.12 -12.31
C ARG A 79 20.16 -9.11 -13.74
N GLN A 80 19.33 -9.46 -14.72
CA GLN A 80 19.72 -9.39 -16.14
C GLN A 80 20.01 -7.95 -16.59
N LEU A 81 19.24 -6.97 -16.06
CA LEU A 81 19.44 -5.55 -16.38
C LEU A 81 20.63 -4.93 -15.64
N CYS A 82 20.95 -5.43 -14.45
CA CYS A 82 21.99 -4.90 -13.59
C CYS A 82 22.79 -6.05 -12.94
N ALA A 83 23.90 -6.44 -13.57
CA ALA A 83 24.70 -7.60 -13.13
C ALA A 83 25.30 -7.43 -11.71
N ASN A 84 25.57 -6.18 -11.30
CA ASN A 84 26.09 -5.84 -9.97
C ASN A 84 24.98 -5.41 -8.98
N LEU A 85 23.72 -5.81 -9.23
CA LEU A 85 22.60 -5.51 -8.37
C LEU A 85 22.74 -6.17 -7.01
N ILE A 86 22.73 -5.37 -5.94
CA ILE A 86 22.72 -5.83 -4.56
C ILE A 86 21.25 -6.07 -4.16
N ILE A 87 20.93 -7.32 -3.79
CA ILE A 87 19.57 -7.69 -3.37
C ILE A 87 19.59 -7.83 -1.86
N ILE A 88 18.67 -7.12 -1.20
CA ILE A 88 18.52 -7.09 0.25
C ILE A 88 17.10 -7.55 0.61
N PRO A 89 16.93 -8.54 1.51
CA PRO A 89 15.63 -8.87 2.08
C PRO A 89 15.05 -7.67 2.83
N GLY A 90 13.72 -7.46 2.72
CA GLY A 90 13.08 -6.32 3.35
C GLY A 90 13.00 -6.45 4.88
N ASP A 91 13.41 -5.40 5.61
CA ASP A 91 13.22 -5.24 7.05
C ASP A 91 11.98 -4.38 7.33
N TYR A 92 10.80 -4.98 7.21
CA TYR A 92 9.52 -4.28 7.32
C TYR A 92 9.27 -3.68 8.72
N HIS A 93 9.88 -4.23 9.77
CA HIS A 93 9.81 -3.63 11.11
C HIS A 93 10.55 -2.29 11.17
N PHE A 94 11.74 -2.26 10.61
CA PHE A 94 12.51 -1.02 10.50
C PHE A 94 11.80 0.00 9.60
N TYR A 95 11.28 -0.44 8.44
CA TYR A 95 10.55 0.45 7.54
C TYR A 95 9.31 1.03 8.19
N SER A 96 8.54 0.23 8.94
CA SER A 96 7.41 0.73 9.71
C SER A 96 7.82 1.79 10.73
N SER A 97 8.93 1.59 11.45
CA SER A 97 9.43 2.59 12.40
C SER A 97 9.84 3.90 11.73
N MET A 98 10.46 3.82 10.55
CA MET A 98 10.86 5.00 9.77
C MET A 98 9.65 5.72 9.15
N SER A 99 8.62 4.97 8.75
CA SER A 99 7.33 5.52 8.31
C SER A 99 6.65 6.31 9.42
N HIS A 100 6.60 5.78 10.65
CA HIS A 100 6.06 6.52 11.79
C HIS A 100 6.84 7.82 12.06
N LYS A 101 8.17 7.78 12.05
CA LYS A 101 9.00 8.98 12.20
C LYS A 101 8.70 10.02 11.13
N PHE A 102 8.47 9.61 9.89
CA PHE A 102 8.08 10.49 8.80
C PHE A 102 6.74 11.17 9.05
N PHE A 103 5.70 10.42 9.39
CA PHE A 103 4.38 11.00 9.67
C PHE A 103 4.41 11.89 10.91
N ASP A 104 5.12 11.50 11.96
CA ASP A 104 5.27 12.32 13.17
C ASP A 104 6.02 13.62 12.86
N PHE A 105 7.02 13.58 11.98
CA PHE A 105 7.69 14.79 11.50
C PHE A 105 6.71 15.74 10.80
N VAL A 106 5.89 15.24 9.85
CA VAL A 106 4.93 16.08 9.12
C VAL A 106 3.86 16.65 10.07
N ARG A 107 3.37 15.84 11.03
CA ARG A 107 2.36 16.26 12.02
C ARG A 107 2.81 17.38 12.97
N ARG A 108 4.10 17.69 13.04
CA ARG A 108 4.58 18.88 13.78
C ARG A 108 4.20 20.19 13.11
N TYR A 109 4.04 20.19 11.79
CA TYR A 109 3.68 21.36 10.99
C TYR A 109 2.17 21.53 10.86
N THR A 110 1.44 20.45 10.61
CA THR A 110 -0.02 20.45 10.50
C THR A 110 -0.61 19.18 11.08
N LYS A 111 -1.81 19.27 11.68
CA LYS A 111 -2.54 18.09 12.14
C LYS A 111 -3.38 17.42 11.04
N LEU A 112 -3.59 18.13 9.92
CA LEU A 112 -4.35 17.66 8.78
C LEU A 112 -3.43 16.84 7.86
N VAL A 113 -3.12 15.61 8.27
CA VAL A 113 -2.24 14.67 7.56
C VAL A 113 -2.97 13.35 7.35
N GLU A 114 -3.13 12.97 6.10
CA GLU A 114 -3.69 11.70 5.66
C GLU A 114 -2.56 10.82 5.10
N PRO A 115 -2.19 9.71 5.75
CA PRO A 115 -1.31 8.70 5.19
C PRO A 115 -1.98 8.03 3.97
N ALA A 116 -1.38 8.15 2.79
CA ALA A 116 -1.85 7.47 1.58
C ALA A 116 -1.20 6.09 1.41
N SER A 117 0.03 5.92 1.91
CA SER A 117 0.76 4.65 2.00
C SER A 117 1.75 4.72 3.16
N VAL A 118 2.68 3.75 3.24
CA VAL A 118 3.76 3.73 4.26
C VAL A 118 4.81 4.82 4.03
N ASP A 119 4.86 5.41 2.83
CA ASP A 119 5.91 6.34 2.39
C ASP A 119 5.37 7.62 1.75
N GLU A 120 4.04 7.82 1.73
CA GLU A 120 3.45 9.03 1.19
C GLU A 120 2.23 9.51 1.98
N CYS A 121 2.03 10.82 2.00
CA CYS A 121 0.85 11.44 2.60
C CYS A 121 0.35 12.64 1.81
N PHE A 122 -0.94 12.90 1.97
CA PHE A 122 -1.53 14.21 1.71
C PHE A 122 -1.59 15.01 3.00
N ALA A 123 -1.44 16.33 2.91
CA ALA A 123 -1.55 17.20 4.05
C ALA A 123 -2.06 18.60 3.63
N ASP A 124 -2.84 19.24 4.49
CA ASP A 124 -3.27 20.62 4.31
C ASP A 124 -2.30 21.56 5.05
N PHE A 125 -1.57 22.34 4.29
CA PHE A 125 -0.62 23.36 4.77
C PHE A 125 -1.16 24.79 4.65
N THR A 126 -2.44 24.97 4.38
CA THR A 126 -3.04 26.29 4.14
C THR A 126 -2.71 27.30 5.25
N GLU A 127 -2.96 26.92 6.50
CA GLU A 127 -2.74 27.83 7.63
C GLU A 127 -1.24 28.00 7.98
N VAL A 128 -0.41 27.06 7.57
CA VAL A 128 1.05 27.14 7.77
C VAL A 128 1.65 28.12 6.77
N VAL A 129 1.33 27.94 5.49
CA VAL A 129 1.90 28.76 4.40
C VAL A 129 1.44 30.22 4.47
N LYS A 130 0.23 30.50 4.99
CA LYS A 130 -0.23 31.89 5.22
C LYS A 130 0.68 32.68 6.14
N LYS A 131 1.42 32.02 7.02
CA LYS A 131 2.34 32.65 7.98
C LYS A 131 3.76 32.81 7.42
N GLU A 132 4.04 32.15 6.29
CA GLU A 132 5.35 32.13 5.67
C GLU A 132 5.47 33.23 4.60
N LYS A 133 6.64 33.86 4.53
CA LYS A 133 6.91 34.90 3.50
C LYS A 133 7.14 34.27 2.12
N ASP A 134 7.69 33.08 2.08
CA ASP A 134 8.00 32.33 0.85
C ASP A 134 7.76 30.83 1.05
N ALA A 135 6.70 30.32 0.42
CA ALA A 135 6.31 28.93 0.46
C ALA A 135 7.38 27.99 -0.14
N VAL A 136 8.12 28.42 -1.15
CA VAL A 136 9.15 27.61 -1.79
C VAL A 136 10.30 27.36 -0.82
N SER A 137 10.80 28.40 -0.20
CA SER A 137 11.85 28.31 0.83
C SER A 137 11.40 27.50 2.02
N PHE A 138 10.14 27.65 2.45
CA PHE A 138 9.57 26.85 3.53
C PHE A 138 9.59 25.33 3.19
N PHE A 139 9.08 24.92 2.03
CA PHE A 139 9.06 23.51 1.66
C PHE A 139 10.45 22.95 1.38
N ARG A 140 11.39 23.73 0.88
CA ARG A 140 12.80 23.33 0.77
C ARG A 140 13.42 23.07 2.12
N LYS A 141 13.19 23.96 3.08
CA LYS A 141 13.63 23.77 4.45
C LYS A 141 13.00 22.52 5.07
N LEU A 142 11.71 22.26 4.85
CA LEU A 142 11.04 21.06 5.32
C LEU A 142 11.72 19.77 4.78
N GLN A 143 12.09 19.74 3.49
CA GLN A 143 12.85 18.62 2.90
C GLN A 143 14.22 18.45 3.59
N GLU A 144 14.94 19.54 3.83
CA GLU A 144 16.26 19.52 4.48
C GLU A 144 16.15 19.06 5.94
N ASP A 145 15.17 19.57 6.68
CA ASP A 145 14.96 19.21 8.08
C ASP A 145 14.56 17.73 8.23
N LEU A 146 13.67 17.23 7.36
CA LEU A 146 13.35 15.80 7.30
C LEU A 146 14.61 14.96 7.07
N PHE A 147 15.43 15.35 6.10
CA PHE A 147 16.67 14.64 5.80
C PHE A 147 17.66 14.67 6.97
N LYS A 148 17.87 15.83 7.60
CA LYS A 148 18.77 15.98 8.75
C LYS A 148 18.34 15.12 9.95
N GLU A 149 17.04 15.06 10.23
CA GLU A 149 16.52 14.35 11.41
C GLU A 149 16.39 12.84 11.20
N THR A 150 16.03 12.41 9.99
CA THR A 150 15.68 11.01 9.74
C THR A 150 16.58 10.31 8.72
N GLY A 151 17.35 11.06 7.95
CA GLY A 151 18.05 10.56 6.78
C GLY A 151 17.17 10.29 5.57
N LEU A 152 15.82 10.46 5.68
CA LEU A 152 14.88 10.23 4.59
C LEU A 152 14.91 11.37 3.57
N LYS A 153 14.82 11.01 2.29
CA LYS A 153 14.72 11.95 1.17
C LYS A 153 13.28 11.94 0.64
N CYS A 154 12.68 13.10 0.36
CA CYS A 154 11.32 13.16 -0.17
C CYS A 154 11.20 14.10 -1.36
N SER A 155 10.17 13.88 -2.19
CA SER A 155 9.70 14.83 -3.19
C SER A 155 8.36 15.41 -2.74
N ILE A 156 8.17 16.71 -2.97
CA ILE A 156 7.00 17.47 -2.52
C ILE A 156 6.27 18.02 -3.73
N GLY A 157 4.97 17.77 -3.80
CA GLY A 157 4.06 18.38 -4.74
C GLY A 157 3.07 19.29 -4.01
N VAL A 158 2.88 20.49 -4.50
CA VAL A 158 2.00 21.49 -3.91
C VAL A 158 0.96 21.92 -4.93
N SER A 159 -0.30 21.94 -4.56
CA SER A 159 -1.40 22.41 -5.41
C SER A 159 -2.65 22.74 -4.58
N THR A 160 -3.77 22.96 -5.26
CA THR A 160 -5.08 23.22 -4.63
C THR A 160 -5.94 21.96 -4.47
N THR A 161 -5.56 20.84 -5.10
CA THR A 161 -6.27 19.56 -5.03
C THR A 161 -5.32 18.40 -4.81
N ARG A 162 -5.81 17.30 -4.25
CA ARG A 162 -5.03 16.06 -4.02
C ARG A 162 -4.43 15.51 -5.31
N PHE A 163 -5.23 15.44 -6.39
CA PHE A 163 -4.75 14.95 -7.69
C PHE A 163 -3.57 15.78 -8.21
N LEU A 164 -3.71 17.11 -8.23
CA LEU A 164 -2.64 17.98 -8.73
C LEU A 164 -1.40 17.94 -7.84
N ALA A 165 -1.56 17.85 -6.51
CA ALA A 165 -0.45 17.70 -5.56
C ALA A 165 0.29 16.37 -5.78
N LYS A 166 -0.43 15.26 -6.04
CA LYS A 166 0.18 13.97 -6.41
C LYS A 166 0.95 14.06 -7.72
N MET A 167 0.35 14.62 -8.76
CA MET A 167 1.02 14.82 -10.06
C MET A 167 2.27 15.70 -9.93
N ALA A 168 2.21 16.73 -9.07
CA ALA A 168 3.33 17.62 -8.81
C ALA A 168 4.50 16.89 -8.12
N SER A 169 4.25 16.04 -7.12
CA SER A 169 5.30 15.29 -6.43
C SER A 169 6.00 14.26 -7.32
N ASP A 170 5.27 13.71 -8.31
CA ASP A 170 5.81 12.75 -9.29
C ASP A 170 6.54 13.42 -10.44
N TYR A 171 6.33 14.73 -10.67
CA TYR A 171 6.88 15.47 -11.82
C TYR A 171 8.40 15.53 -11.81
N GLN A 172 8.99 15.74 -10.65
CA GLN A 172 10.44 15.78 -10.45
C GLN A 172 10.83 14.87 -9.28
N LYS A 173 11.46 13.73 -9.56
CA LYS A 173 12.03 12.81 -8.56
C LYS A 173 13.49 12.49 -8.94
N PRO A 174 14.41 12.36 -7.97
CA PRO A 174 14.24 12.53 -6.52
C PRO A 174 14.38 13.99 -6.06
N MET A 175 14.01 14.27 -4.81
CA MET A 175 14.17 15.54 -4.11
C MET A 175 13.51 16.73 -4.83
N GLY A 176 12.48 16.46 -5.67
CA GLY A 176 11.74 17.50 -6.37
C GLY A 176 10.86 18.31 -5.41
N LEU A 177 10.68 19.58 -5.75
CA LEU A 177 9.63 20.44 -5.22
C LEU A 177 8.93 21.07 -6.41
N THR A 178 7.69 20.70 -6.62
CA THR A 178 6.89 21.17 -7.76
C THR A 178 5.59 21.78 -7.28
N ILE A 179 5.25 22.93 -7.79
CA ILE A 179 4.00 23.62 -7.51
C ILE A 179 3.22 23.68 -8.82
N ILE A 180 1.98 23.17 -8.81
CA ILE A 180 1.10 23.18 -9.99
C ILE A 180 -0.16 23.97 -9.65
N HIS A 181 -0.37 25.09 -10.34
CA HIS A 181 -1.61 25.83 -10.28
C HIS A 181 -2.61 25.31 -11.31
N LYS A 182 -3.90 25.47 -11.05
CA LYS A 182 -4.95 25.11 -12.00
C LYS A 182 -4.72 25.70 -13.41
N ARG A 183 -4.26 26.94 -13.50
CA ARG A 183 -3.93 27.61 -14.77
C ARG A 183 -2.77 26.99 -15.55
N ASP A 184 -1.92 26.19 -14.87
CA ASP A 184 -0.71 25.60 -15.45
C ASP A 184 -0.90 24.14 -15.88
N ILE A 185 -2.09 23.57 -15.68
CA ILE A 185 -2.41 22.16 -16.00
C ILE A 185 -2.07 21.86 -17.47
N SER A 186 -2.54 22.68 -18.41
CA SER A 186 -2.31 22.48 -19.84
C SER A 186 -0.84 22.58 -20.22
N LYS A 187 -0.09 23.46 -19.56
CA LYS A 187 1.34 23.65 -19.81
C LYS A 187 2.22 22.55 -19.23
N ILE A 188 1.88 22.10 -18.02
CA ILE A 188 2.73 21.17 -17.25
C ILE A 188 2.31 19.72 -17.45
N LEU A 189 0.99 19.40 -17.37
CA LEU A 189 0.52 18.03 -17.39
C LEU A 189 0.20 17.53 -18.80
N PHE A 190 -0.41 18.34 -19.67
CA PHE A 190 -0.85 17.89 -20.99
C PHE A 190 0.27 17.31 -21.88
N PRO A 191 1.52 17.83 -21.83
CA PRO A 191 2.62 17.25 -22.61
C PRO A 191 3.11 15.89 -22.09
N LEU A 192 2.75 15.50 -20.86
CA LEU A 192 3.21 14.24 -20.27
C LEU A 192 2.54 13.04 -20.95
N LYS A 193 3.26 11.91 -20.96
CA LYS A 193 2.71 10.64 -21.44
C LYS A 193 1.50 10.23 -20.63
N VAL A 194 0.49 9.65 -21.28
CA VAL A 194 -0.77 9.26 -20.63
C VAL A 194 -0.57 8.27 -19.47
N GLU A 195 0.44 7.39 -19.55
CA GLU A 195 0.80 6.46 -18.47
C GLU A 195 1.40 7.13 -17.24
N SER A 196 1.81 8.40 -17.33
CA SER A 196 2.29 9.18 -16.18
C SER A 196 1.16 9.79 -15.37
N MET A 197 -0.08 9.71 -15.86
CA MET A 197 -1.24 10.25 -15.15
C MET A 197 -1.64 9.35 -14.00
N PHE A 198 -1.76 9.90 -12.80
CA PHE A 198 -2.34 9.20 -11.67
C PHE A 198 -3.76 8.72 -12.03
N GLY A 199 -4.05 7.44 -11.74
CA GLY A 199 -5.32 6.81 -12.14
C GLY A 199 -5.26 6.08 -13.49
N VAL A 200 -4.22 6.27 -14.31
CA VAL A 200 -4.00 5.53 -15.56
C VAL A 200 -2.94 4.45 -15.38
N GLY A 201 -3.37 3.23 -15.05
CA GLY A 201 -2.49 2.11 -14.76
C GLY A 201 -1.96 1.38 -16.01
N LYS A 202 -1.05 0.41 -15.76
CA LYS A 202 -0.39 -0.43 -16.79
C LYS A 202 -1.36 -1.19 -17.70
N LYS A 203 -2.61 -1.44 -17.28
CA LYS A 203 -3.64 -2.08 -18.13
C LYS A 203 -4.42 -1.07 -18.97
N THR A 204 -4.63 0.14 -18.46
CA THR A 204 -5.43 1.19 -19.10
C THR A 204 -4.61 1.94 -20.17
N ALA A 205 -3.35 2.27 -19.87
CA ALA A 205 -2.50 3.03 -20.78
C ALA A 205 -2.34 2.41 -22.19
N PRO A 206 -2.10 1.10 -22.36
CA PRO A 206 -2.03 0.50 -23.71
C PRO A 206 -3.35 0.59 -24.48
N ARG A 207 -4.50 0.44 -23.79
CA ARG A 207 -5.83 0.56 -24.41
C ARG A 207 -6.11 2.00 -24.87
N LEU A 208 -5.72 2.99 -24.08
CA LEU A 208 -5.80 4.39 -24.50
C LEU A 208 -4.88 4.68 -25.69
N LYS A 209 -3.65 4.16 -25.69
CA LYS A 209 -2.71 4.31 -26.82
C LYS A 209 -3.23 3.68 -28.10
N SER A 210 -3.96 2.55 -28.03
CA SER A 210 -4.53 1.90 -29.23
C SER A 210 -5.60 2.74 -29.93
N ILE A 211 -6.19 3.71 -29.25
CA ILE A 211 -7.15 4.69 -29.82
C ILE A 211 -6.52 6.08 -30.06
N GLY A 212 -5.18 6.15 -30.13
CA GLY A 212 -4.45 7.37 -30.44
C GLY A 212 -4.16 8.32 -29.28
N VAL A 213 -4.49 7.96 -28.03
CA VAL A 213 -4.21 8.77 -26.85
C VAL A 213 -2.81 8.48 -26.34
N LYS A 214 -1.86 9.39 -26.60
CA LYS A 214 -0.45 9.24 -26.22
C LYS A 214 -0.07 10.11 -25.03
N THR A 215 -0.68 11.29 -24.94
CA THR A 215 -0.42 12.27 -23.89
C THR A 215 -1.64 12.50 -23.01
N ILE A 216 -1.44 13.17 -21.88
CA ILE A 216 -2.55 13.60 -21.01
C ILE A 216 -3.43 14.63 -21.74
N GLY A 217 -2.84 15.47 -22.60
CA GLY A 217 -3.59 16.42 -23.42
C GLY A 217 -4.47 15.74 -24.45
N ASP A 218 -3.98 14.65 -25.11
CA ASP A 218 -4.81 13.84 -26.00
C ASP A 218 -6.00 13.24 -25.26
N LEU A 219 -5.75 12.75 -24.04
CA LEU A 219 -6.80 12.20 -23.18
C LEU A 219 -7.83 13.29 -22.86
N TYR A 220 -7.39 14.46 -22.40
CA TYR A 220 -8.29 15.56 -22.04
C TYR A 220 -9.17 15.99 -23.22
N SER A 221 -8.61 16.14 -24.41
CA SER A 221 -9.37 16.50 -25.62
C SER A 221 -10.49 15.51 -25.95
N LYS A 222 -10.27 14.21 -25.69
CA LYS A 222 -11.29 13.18 -25.89
C LYS A 222 -12.32 13.10 -24.74
N LEU A 223 -11.87 13.37 -23.50
CA LEU A 223 -12.75 13.49 -22.34
C LEU A 223 -13.70 14.68 -22.48
N GLU A 224 -13.20 15.82 -23.01
CA GLU A 224 -14.00 17.02 -23.26
C GLU A 224 -15.11 16.76 -24.29
N LYS A 225 -14.76 16.03 -25.37
CA LYS A 225 -15.71 15.64 -26.42
C LYS A 225 -16.60 14.46 -26.05
N GLU A 226 -16.40 13.88 -24.88
CA GLU A 226 -17.13 12.72 -24.36
C GLU A 226 -17.15 11.51 -25.30
N GLU A 227 -16.02 11.23 -25.96
CA GLU A 227 -15.90 10.12 -26.91
C GLU A 227 -16.22 8.75 -26.25
N ASP A 228 -17.15 7.98 -26.87
CA ASP A 228 -17.60 6.69 -26.33
C ASP A 228 -16.47 5.64 -26.24
N ASN A 229 -15.51 5.68 -27.14
CA ASN A 229 -14.34 4.78 -27.09
C ASN A 229 -13.53 4.99 -25.80
N VAL A 230 -13.39 6.23 -25.31
CA VAL A 230 -12.71 6.54 -24.05
C VAL A 230 -13.59 6.17 -22.86
N LYS A 231 -14.91 6.44 -22.93
CA LYS A 231 -15.86 6.01 -21.89
C LYS A 231 -15.81 4.50 -21.66
N ASN A 232 -15.77 3.72 -22.74
CA ASN A 232 -15.67 2.25 -22.68
C ASN A 232 -14.34 1.74 -22.10
N ILE A 233 -13.25 2.48 -22.29
CA ILE A 233 -11.94 2.12 -21.71
C ILE A 233 -11.88 2.47 -20.23
N LEU A 234 -12.33 3.65 -19.83
CA LEU A 234 -12.19 4.21 -18.49
C LEU A 234 -13.33 3.78 -17.54
N GLY A 235 -14.52 3.47 -18.08
CA GLY A 235 -15.67 3.12 -17.27
C GLY A 235 -16.00 4.21 -16.24
N LYS A 236 -16.13 3.82 -14.99
CA LYS A 236 -16.47 4.72 -13.87
C LYS A 236 -15.46 5.86 -13.66
N SER A 237 -14.21 5.68 -14.06
CA SER A 237 -13.16 6.69 -13.89
C SER A 237 -13.26 7.86 -14.89
N PHE A 238 -14.11 7.77 -15.90
CA PHE A 238 -14.19 8.76 -16.98
C PHE A 238 -14.43 10.18 -16.46
N TYR A 239 -15.49 10.38 -15.69
CA TYR A 239 -15.83 11.71 -15.18
C TYR A 239 -14.85 12.20 -14.12
N THR A 240 -14.36 11.31 -13.26
CA THR A 240 -13.35 11.65 -12.27
C THR A 240 -12.07 12.17 -12.90
N LEU A 241 -11.56 11.52 -13.96
CA LEU A 241 -10.35 11.98 -14.65
C LEU A 241 -10.58 13.29 -15.39
N LYS A 242 -11.78 13.51 -15.96
CA LYS A 242 -12.17 14.79 -16.57
C LYS A 242 -12.12 15.92 -15.55
N GLU A 243 -12.80 15.77 -14.41
CA GLU A 243 -12.83 16.75 -13.33
C GLU A 243 -11.43 17.06 -12.79
N TRP A 244 -10.59 16.04 -12.62
CA TRP A 244 -9.21 16.20 -12.17
C TRP A 244 -8.39 17.08 -13.12
N LEU A 245 -8.52 16.86 -14.43
CA LEU A 245 -7.81 17.66 -15.45
C LEU A 245 -8.40 19.07 -15.62
N GLU A 246 -9.63 19.29 -15.19
CA GLU A 246 -10.23 20.62 -15.06
C GLU A 246 -9.84 21.34 -13.76
N GLY A 247 -9.05 20.66 -12.89
CA GLY A 247 -8.64 21.18 -11.58
C GLY A 247 -9.78 21.26 -10.57
N LYS A 248 -10.74 20.33 -10.64
CA LYS A 248 -11.91 20.21 -9.76
C LYS A 248 -11.82 19.02 -8.80
N GLY A 249 -10.66 18.39 -8.64
CA GLY A 249 -10.48 17.28 -7.71
C GLY A 249 -10.67 17.66 -6.25
N SER A 250 -10.85 16.64 -5.37
CA SER A 250 -10.97 16.84 -3.92
C SER A 250 -9.77 17.59 -3.34
N ASP A 251 -10.04 18.47 -2.39
CA ASP A 251 -9.09 19.21 -1.56
C ASP A 251 -9.24 18.83 -0.07
N GLU A 252 -10.04 17.84 0.24
CA GLU A 252 -10.27 17.34 1.59
C GLU A 252 -9.20 16.35 2.00
N ILE A 253 -8.75 16.45 3.26
CA ILE A 253 -7.82 15.52 3.90
C ILE A 253 -8.63 14.57 4.78
N GLU A 254 -8.57 13.29 4.48
CA GLU A 254 -9.28 12.26 5.22
C GLU A 254 -8.50 11.92 6.49
N LEU A 255 -9.03 12.31 7.66
CA LEU A 255 -8.40 12.07 8.95
C LEU A 255 -8.85 10.77 9.61
N GLU A 256 -9.87 10.13 9.04
CA GLU A 256 -10.37 8.86 9.56
C GLU A 256 -9.30 7.77 9.46
N LYS A 257 -9.22 6.96 10.51
CA LYS A 257 -8.32 5.81 10.52
C LYS A 257 -8.77 4.85 9.39
N TRP A 258 -7.83 4.48 8.54
CA TRP A 258 -8.09 3.48 7.52
C TRP A 258 -8.62 2.18 8.15
N ASP A 259 -9.81 1.77 7.74
CA ASP A 259 -10.46 0.55 8.19
C ASP A 259 -10.34 -0.55 7.12
N PRO A 260 -9.64 -1.67 7.40
CA PRO A 260 -9.42 -2.71 6.42
C PRO A 260 -10.73 -3.41 6.06
N LYS A 261 -11.04 -3.52 4.75
CA LYS A 261 -12.19 -4.28 4.25
C LYS A 261 -11.93 -5.79 4.20
N SER A 262 -10.67 -6.18 4.23
CA SER A 262 -10.22 -7.58 4.23
C SER A 262 -8.81 -7.69 4.79
N ILE A 263 -8.48 -8.84 5.38
CA ILE A 263 -7.14 -9.17 5.88
C ILE A 263 -6.72 -10.49 5.23
N GLY A 264 -5.64 -10.47 4.45
CA GLY A 264 -5.18 -11.67 3.76
C GLY A 264 -3.69 -11.68 3.50
N ASN A 265 -3.17 -12.86 3.23
CA ASN A 265 -1.82 -13.08 2.75
C ASN A 265 -1.78 -14.23 1.75
N SER A 266 -0.76 -14.22 0.89
CA SER A 266 -0.51 -15.27 -0.09
C SER A 266 0.98 -15.48 -0.28
N GLU A 267 1.38 -16.72 -0.55
CA GLU A 267 2.78 -17.04 -0.82
C GLU A 267 2.94 -17.89 -2.09
N THR A 268 4.03 -17.63 -2.81
CA THR A 268 4.46 -18.48 -3.92
C THR A 268 5.18 -19.69 -3.35
N LEU A 269 4.71 -20.88 -3.68
CA LEU A 269 5.31 -22.13 -3.23
C LEU A 269 6.74 -22.29 -3.76
N PRO A 270 7.64 -22.98 -3.02
CA PRO A 270 9.03 -23.19 -3.45
C PRO A 270 9.13 -23.90 -4.82
N TYR A 271 8.19 -24.78 -5.13
CA TYR A 271 8.02 -25.44 -6.43
C TYR A 271 6.53 -25.68 -6.70
N ASP A 272 6.18 -26.00 -7.96
CA ASP A 272 4.82 -26.36 -8.31
C ASP A 272 4.51 -27.75 -7.75
N THR A 273 3.44 -27.87 -6.97
CA THR A 273 3.10 -29.12 -6.26
C THR A 273 1.59 -29.38 -6.25
N ASP A 274 1.21 -30.63 -6.27
CA ASP A 274 -0.15 -31.14 -6.01
C ASP A 274 -0.24 -31.92 -4.69
N ASN A 275 0.84 -31.96 -3.93
CA ASN A 275 0.90 -32.60 -2.64
C ASN A 275 0.02 -31.90 -1.61
N ALA A 276 -1.16 -32.48 -1.34
CA ALA A 276 -2.14 -31.89 -0.42
C ALA A 276 -1.59 -31.66 1.00
N VAL A 277 -0.70 -32.55 1.49
CA VAL A 277 -0.12 -32.43 2.84
C VAL A 277 0.77 -31.19 2.92
N GLU A 278 1.57 -30.95 1.90
CA GLU A 278 2.44 -29.79 1.81
C GLU A 278 1.64 -28.49 1.67
N ILE A 279 0.68 -28.47 0.73
CA ILE A 279 -0.20 -27.32 0.52
C ILE A 279 -0.94 -26.93 1.81
N LYS A 280 -1.46 -27.91 2.57
CA LYS A 280 -2.13 -27.67 3.85
C LYS A 280 -1.20 -27.14 4.94
N LYS A 281 0.11 -27.45 4.91
CA LYS A 281 1.08 -26.80 5.82
C LYS A 281 1.21 -25.30 5.53
N HIS A 282 1.23 -24.91 4.25
CA HIS A 282 1.23 -23.51 3.86
C HIS A 282 -0.06 -22.80 4.27
N PHE A 283 -1.22 -23.42 4.07
CA PHE A 283 -2.48 -22.87 4.59
C PHE A 283 -2.46 -22.68 6.12
N MET A 284 -1.83 -23.59 6.87
CA MET A 284 -1.70 -23.44 8.33
C MET A 284 -0.88 -22.20 8.71
N SER A 285 0.24 -21.96 8.03
CA SER A 285 1.07 -20.77 8.26
C SER A 285 0.28 -19.48 7.94
N LEU A 286 -0.35 -19.43 6.77
CA LEU A 286 -1.15 -18.30 6.33
C LEU A 286 -2.35 -18.03 7.25
N ALA A 287 -3.04 -19.08 7.72
CA ALA A 287 -4.16 -18.93 8.65
C ALA A 287 -3.74 -18.30 9.98
N LYS A 288 -2.57 -18.69 10.52
CA LYS A 288 -2.00 -18.08 11.73
C LYS A 288 -1.68 -16.60 11.52
N GLU A 289 -1.00 -16.24 10.42
CA GLU A 289 -0.68 -14.86 10.09
C GLU A 289 -1.94 -13.99 9.92
N VAL A 290 -2.94 -14.48 9.19
CA VAL A 290 -4.21 -13.78 8.99
C VAL A 290 -4.94 -13.59 10.32
N SER A 291 -4.98 -14.64 11.16
CA SER A 291 -5.56 -14.57 12.51
C SER A 291 -4.87 -13.55 13.39
N GLU A 292 -3.53 -13.54 13.46
CA GLU A 292 -2.75 -12.60 14.25
C GLU A 292 -2.97 -11.15 13.79
N ARG A 293 -3.02 -10.92 12.47
CA ARG A 293 -3.31 -9.59 11.92
C ARG A 293 -4.74 -9.15 12.23
N ALA A 294 -5.72 -10.04 12.09
CA ALA A 294 -7.11 -9.73 12.43
C ALA A 294 -7.29 -9.37 13.91
N ARG A 295 -6.61 -10.09 14.81
CA ARG A 295 -6.62 -9.78 16.23
C ARG A 295 -5.92 -8.46 16.57
N ARG A 296 -4.84 -8.12 15.86
CA ARG A 296 -4.12 -6.84 16.03
C ARG A 296 -4.97 -5.64 15.63
N GLU A 297 -5.80 -5.81 14.60
CA GLU A 297 -6.71 -4.78 14.10
C GLU A 297 -8.09 -4.83 14.78
N ASP A 298 -8.26 -5.67 15.82
CA ASP A 298 -9.54 -5.90 16.52
C ASP A 298 -10.70 -6.27 15.58
N LYS A 299 -10.41 -7.06 14.52
CA LYS A 299 -11.37 -7.48 13.51
C LYS A 299 -11.71 -8.96 13.59
N LEU A 300 -12.94 -9.25 13.19
CA LEU A 300 -13.45 -10.59 12.90
C LEU A 300 -14.00 -10.60 11.47
N GLY A 301 -14.00 -11.74 10.82
CA GLY A 301 -14.55 -11.84 9.47
C GLY A 301 -15.59 -12.93 9.34
N HIS A 302 -16.60 -12.65 8.54
CA HIS A 302 -17.66 -13.60 8.20
C HIS A 302 -17.27 -14.54 7.05
N THR A 303 -16.25 -14.21 6.26
CA THR A 303 -15.94 -14.94 5.03
C THR A 303 -14.47 -15.31 4.97
N VAL A 304 -14.18 -16.59 4.78
CA VAL A 304 -12.86 -17.09 4.41
C VAL A 304 -12.82 -17.34 2.92
N GLN A 305 -11.90 -16.70 2.23
CA GLN A 305 -11.61 -16.93 0.82
C GLN A 305 -10.22 -17.54 0.68
N ILE A 306 -10.08 -18.55 -0.17
CA ILE A 306 -8.78 -18.99 -0.65
C ILE A 306 -8.54 -18.51 -2.08
N VAL A 307 -7.30 -18.18 -2.36
CA VAL A 307 -6.79 -17.89 -3.71
C VAL A 307 -5.72 -18.92 -4.01
N VAL A 308 -5.81 -19.56 -5.16
CA VAL A 308 -4.79 -20.46 -5.66
C VAL A 308 -4.40 -20.05 -7.08
N LYS A 309 -3.14 -20.24 -7.42
CA LYS A 309 -2.64 -20.04 -8.77
C LYS A 309 -1.96 -21.32 -9.24
N ASP A 310 -2.30 -21.79 -10.44
CA ASP A 310 -1.69 -22.96 -11.06
C ASP A 310 -0.34 -22.63 -11.73
N GLN A 311 0.32 -23.66 -12.22
CA GLN A 311 1.60 -23.57 -12.95
C GLN A 311 1.54 -22.72 -14.21
N THR A 312 0.34 -22.51 -14.80
CA THR A 312 0.12 -21.67 -15.97
C THR A 312 -0.14 -20.22 -15.62
N PHE A 313 0.00 -19.84 -14.34
CA PHE A 313 -0.30 -18.53 -13.78
C PHE A 313 -1.79 -18.15 -13.76
N LYS A 314 -2.70 -19.08 -14.04
CA LYS A 314 -4.12 -18.83 -13.92
C LYS A 314 -4.53 -18.85 -12.44
N SER A 315 -5.25 -17.80 -12.02
CA SER A 315 -5.70 -17.64 -10.64
C SER A 315 -7.16 -18.08 -10.49
N TYR A 316 -7.44 -18.75 -9.40
CA TYR A 316 -8.78 -19.17 -9.01
C TYR A 316 -9.03 -18.75 -7.56
N ASN A 317 -10.29 -18.54 -7.22
CA ASN A 317 -10.69 -18.27 -5.84
C ASN A 317 -11.98 -19.01 -5.49
N LYS A 318 -12.14 -19.32 -4.22
CA LYS A 318 -13.36 -19.83 -3.62
C LYS A 318 -13.48 -19.30 -2.20
N SER A 319 -14.70 -19.07 -1.77
CA SER A 319 -15.00 -18.54 -0.44
C SER A 319 -16.15 -19.28 0.22
N ILE A 320 -16.17 -19.19 1.55
CA ILE A 320 -17.27 -19.66 2.40
C ILE A 320 -17.58 -18.58 3.42
N THR A 321 -18.88 -18.32 3.63
CA THR A 321 -19.38 -17.33 4.58
C THR A 321 -20.05 -18.03 5.74
N PHE A 322 -19.82 -17.54 6.96
CA PHE A 322 -20.36 -18.09 8.21
C PHE A 322 -21.37 -17.12 8.81
N ASN A 323 -22.30 -17.66 9.60
CA ASN A 323 -23.22 -16.83 10.38
C ASN A 323 -22.46 -16.10 11.51
N ASN A 324 -21.56 -16.79 12.21
CA ASN A 324 -20.77 -16.21 13.28
C ASN A 324 -19.36 -15.82 12.77
N PRO A 325 -18.94 -14.57 12.93
CA PRO A 325 -17.65 -14.10 12.48
C PRO A 325 -16.52 -14.68 13.33
N THR A 326 -15.34 -14.86 12.74
CA THR A 326 -14.19 -15.45 13.42
C THR A 326 -12.88 -14.74 13.10
N ASN A 327 -11.90 -14.84 14.00
CA ASN A 327 -10.48 -14.60 13.75
C ASN A 327 -9.63 -15.76 14.30
N GLU A 328 -10.26 -16.91 14.60
CA GLU A 328 -9.57 -18.09 15.11
C GLU A 328 -8.86 -18.81 13.97
N TRP A 329 -7.54 -19.01 14.11
CA TRP A 329 -6.73 -19.59 13.05
C TRP A 329 -7.14 -21.04 12.69
N GLN A 330 -7.61 -21.84 13.65
CA GLN A 330 -8.11 -23.19 13.40
C GLN A 330 -9.30 -23.18 12.45
N THR A 331 -10.29 -22.33 12.75
CA THR A 331 -11.49 -22.21 11.92
C THR A 331 -11.12 -21.74 10.50
N ILE A 332 -10.24 -20.74 10.40
CA ILE A 332 -9.75 -20.22 9.11
C ILE A 332 -9.03 -21.33 8.33
N TYR A 333 -8.16 -22.09 8.97
CA TYR A 333 -7.41 -23.19 8.40
C TYR A 333 -8.33 -24.32 7.92
N ASP A 334 -9.25 -24.78 8.77
CA ASP A 334 -10.15 -25.88 8.45
C ASP A 334 -11.02 -25.55 7.24
N GLN A 335 -11.52 -24.33 7.16
CA GLN A 335 -12.31 -23.88 6.02
C GLN A 335 -11.45 -23.70 4.75
N ALA A 336 -10.21 -23.23 4.88
CA ALA A 336 -9.30 -23.14 3.74
C ALA A 336 -8.99 -24.55 3.18
N CYS A 337 -8.74 -25.53 4.05
CA CYS A 337 -8.53 -26.92 3.64
C CYS A 337 -9.77 -27.53 2.99
N ASN A 338 -10.95 -27.26 3.54
CA ASN A 338 -12.23 -27.76 3.01
C ASN A 338 -12.48 -27.21 1.59
N LEU A 339 -12.27 -25.91 1.38
CA LEU A 339 -12.37 -25.28 0.06
C LEU A 339 -11.35 -25.86 -0.92
N TYR A 340 -10.12 -26.09 -0.49
CA TYR A 340 -9.08 -26.69 -1.31
C TYR A 340 -9.44 -28.11 -1.73
N ASP A 341 -9.79 -28.98 -0.77
CA ASP A 341 -10.14 -30.38 -1.03
C ASP A 341 -11.32 -30.50 -2.00
N LYS A 342 -12.32 -29.65 -1.83
CA LYS A 342 -13.53 -29.66 -2.66
C LYS A 342 -13.31 -29.17 -4.09
N HIS A 343 -12.42 -28.18 -4.28
CA HIS A 343 -12.38 -27.45 -5.55
C HIS A 343 -11.03 -27.51 -6.28
N PHE A 344 -9.92 -27.78 -5.58
CA PHE A 344 -8.59 -27.60 -6.13
C PHE A 344 -7.61 -28.76 -5.91
N ALA A 345 -8.03 -29.84 -5.26
CA ALA A 345 -7.18 -30.98 -4.94
C ALA A 345 -6.51 -31.68 -6.13
N LYS A 346 -7.02 -31.43 -7.36
CA LYS A 346 -6.46 -32.00 -8.60
C LYS A 346 -5.54 -31.05 -9.37
N LEU A 347 -5.29 -29.86 -8.82
CA LEU A 347 -4.47 -28.85 -9.50
C LEU A 347 -3.05 -28.85 -8.96
N THR A 348 -2.08 -28.79 -9.86
CA THR A 348 -0.70 -28.46 -9.49
C THR A 348 -0.61 -26.95 -9.22
N LEU A 349 -0.32 -26.59 -7.97
CA LEU A 349 -0.36 -25.21 -7.49
C LEU A 349 1.02 -24.58 -7.44
N ARG A 350 1.07 -23.31 -7.81
CA ARG A 350 2.22 -22.43 -7.73
C ARG A 350 2.14 -21.45 -6.57
N LEU A 351 0.94 -21.02 -6.19
CA LEU A 351 0.70 -20.03 -5.14
C LEU A 351 -0.57 -20.40 -4.40
N VAL A 352 -0.55 -20.17 -3.10
CA VAL A 352 -1.71 -20.28 -2.23
C VAL A 352 -1.88 -19.02 -1.38
N GLY A 353 -3.12 -18.69 -1.04
CA GLY A 353 -3.44 -17.54 -0.21
C GLY A 353 -4.74 -17.73 0.54
N ILE A 354 -4.85 -17.03 1.68
CA ILE A 354 -6.05 -16.96 2.52
C ILE A 354 -6.39 -15.48 2.73
N THR A 355 -7.67 -15.16 2.65
CA THR A 355 -8.19 -13.83 2.94
C THR A 355 -9.43 -13.93 3.80
N LEU A 356 -9.45 -13.20 4.92
CA LEU A 356 -10.60 -12.99 5.76
C LEU A 356 -11.32 -11.72 5.28
N GLN A 357 -12.61 -11.83 4.97
CA GLN A 357 -13.42 -10.77 4.35
C GLN A 357 -14.71 -10.53 5.15
N ASN A 358 -15.45 -9.48 4.76
CA ASN A 358 -16.64 -9.03 5.47
C ASN A 358 -16.33 -8.85 6.94
N LEU A 359 -15.34 -7.95 7.17
CA LEU A 359 -14.82 -7.67 8.50
C LEU A 359 -15.83 -6.84 9.29
N ILE A 360 -15.90 -7.14 10.58
CA ILE A 360 -16.60 -6.35 11.61
C ILE A 360 -15.65 -6.09 12.77
N ASP A 361 -15.91 -5.05 13.54
CA ASP A 361 -15.19 -4.80 14.77
C ASP A 361 -15.52 -5.84 15.83
N TYR A 362 -14.53 -6.18 16.64
CA TYR A 362 -14.72 -7.15 17.73
C TYR A 362 -15.82 -6.70 18.72
N GLN A 363 -16.05 -5.39 18.83
CA GLN A 363 -17.07 -4.80 19.71
C GLN A 363 -18.49 -4.94 19.15
N ASP A 364 -18.63 -5.13 17.83
CA ASP A 364 -19.92 -5.18 17.14
C ASP A 364 -20.46 -6.60 16.94
N ILE A 365 -19.94 -7.56 17.71
CA ILE A 365 -20.32 -8.97 17.60
C ILE A 365 -21.78 -9.16 17.97
N ALA A 366 -22.63 -9.38 16.98
CA ALA A 366 -23.92 -10.03 17.17
C ALA A 366 -23.73 -11.54 17.01
N VAL A 367 -23.51 -12.26 18.10
CA VAL A 367 -23.39 -13.73 18.05
C VAL A 367 -24.80 -14.34 18.06
N GLN A 368 -25.18 -15.02 16.99
CA GLN A 368 -26.40 -15.81 16.99
C GLN A 368 -26.19 -17.02 17.92
N MET A 369 -26.80 -16.96 19.11
CA MET A 369 -26.73 -18.01 20.11
C MET A 369 -27.99 -18.87 20.11
N SER A 370 -27.82 -20.16 20.38
CA SER A 370 -28.94 -20.99 20.77
C SER A 370 -29.36 -20.64 22.20
N LEU A 371 -30.66 -20.69 22.46
CA LEU A 371 -31.21 -20.40 23.79
C LEU A 371 -30.64 -21.30 24.91
N PHE A 372 -30.13 -22.47 24.53
CA PHE A 372 -29.55 -23.46 25.44
C PHE A 372 -28.05 -23.26 25.76
N ASP A 373 -27.34 -22.45 24.97
CA ASP A 373 -25.91 -22.26 25.12
C ASP A 373 -25.54 -20.87 25.69
N TYR A 374 -26.52 -20.02 26.00
CA TYR A 374 -26.34 -18.63 26.39
C TYR A 374 -25.43 -18.47 27.60
N THR A 375 -25.66 -19.18 28.69
CA THR A 375 -24.89 -19.07 29.94
C THR A 375 -23.45 -19.54 29.78
N LYS A 376 -23.22 -20.62 29.05
CA LYS A 376 -21.89 -21.16 28.79
C LYS A 376 -21.05 -20.24 27.91
N HIS A 377 -21.67 -19.65 26.89
CA HIS A 377 -21.00 -18.69 26.02
C HIS A 377 -20.69 -17.35 26.69
N GLU A 378 -21.54 -16.89 27.63
CA GLU A 378 -21.30 -15.66 28.36
C GLU A 378 -20.07 -15.77 29.28
N GLU A 379 -19.92 -16.87 30.00
CA GLU A 379 -18.76 -17.14 30.85
C GLU A 379 -17.48 -17.35 30.03
N GLU A 380 -17.58 -18.07 28.90
CA GLU A 380 -16.47 -18.28 27.99
C GLU A 380 -15.99 -17.00 27.33
N SER A 381 -16.91 -16.11 26.96
CA SER A 381 -16.58 -14.81 26.34
C SER A 381 -15.92 -13.86 27.34
N LYS A 382 -16.44 -13.76 28.56
CA LYS A 382 -15.86 -12.94 29.63
C LYS A 382 -14.44 -13.37 29.97
N THR A 383 -14.20 -14.68 30.10
CA THR A 383 -12.86 -15.21 30.40
C THR A 383 -11.88 -14.95 29.25
N LYS A 384 -12.33 -15.08 28.00
CA LYS A 384 -11.52 -14.82 26.80
C LYS A 384 -11.16 -13.37 26.64
N LEU A 385 -12.10 -12.45 26.92
CA LEU A 385 -11.86 -11.01 26.94
C LEU A 385 -10.81 -10.65 28.00
N LEU A 386 -10.95 -11.16 29.22
CA LEU A 386 -10.01 -10.90 30.30
C LEU A 386 -8.59 -11.40 29.98
N ILE A 387 -8.45 -12.60 29.42
CA ILE A 387 -7.17 -13.16 29.01
C ILE A 387 -6.54 -12.30 27.90
N ASN A 388 -7.32 -11.83 26.93
CA ASN A 388 -6.83 -10.99 25.84
C ASN A 388 -6.39 -9.61 26.37
N GLU A 389 -7.15 -9.01 27.27
CA GLU A 389 -6.82 -7.73 27.88
C GLU A 389 -5.53 -7.81 28.72
N LEU A 390 -5.39 -8.85 29.52
CA LEU A 390 -4.18 -9.11 30.28
C LEU A 390 -2.97 -9.39 29.39
N ASN A 391 -3.13 -10.17 28.31
CA ASN A 391 -2.04 -10.43 27.36
C ASN A 391 -1.62 -9.18 26.56
N ARG A 392 -2.52 -8.21 26.35
CA ARG A 392 -2.16 -6.91 25.73
C ARG A 392 -1.20 -6.09 26.59
N SER A 393 -1.30 -6.19 27.91
CA SER A 393 -0.39 -5.50 28.83
C SER A 393 0.99 -6.18 28.95
N LEU A 394 1.14 -7.40 28.46
CA LEU A 394 2.36 -8.20 28.51
C LEU A 394 3.16 -8.08 27.21
N LYS A 395 4.48 -8.00 27.30
CA LYS A 395 5.39 -7.99 26.12
C LYS A 395 5.31 -9.26 25.26
N LYS A 396 4.76 -10.35 25.82
CA LYS A 396 4.46 -11.62 25.12
C LYS A 396 3.16 -12.20 25.69
N PRO A 397 2.28 -12.82 24.88
CA PRO A 397 1.06 -13.45 25.37
C PRO A 397 1.42 -14.70 26.17
N LEU A 398 1.35 -14.60 27.50
CA LEU A 398 1.72 -15.66 28.43
C LEU A 398 0.49 -16.43 28.98
N LEU A 399 -0.68 -15.77 29.00
CA LEU A 399 -1.89 -16.35 29.57
C LEU A 399 -2.64 -17.16 28.51
N LYS A 400 -3.02 -18.38 28.86
CA LYS A 400 -3.84 -19.31 28.05
C LYS A 400 -4.90 -19.94 28.93
N ARG A 401 -6.03 -20.35 28.34
CA ARG A 401 -7.00 -21.17 29.06
C ARG A 401 -6.42 -22.54 29.39
N ALA A 402 -6.82 -23.12 30.48
CA ALA A 402 -6.41 -24.49 30.87
C ALA A 402 -6.80 -25.51 29.80
N SER A 403 -7.93 -25.31 29.07
CA SER A 403 -8.36 -26.14 27.96
C SER A 403 -7.47 -26.03 26.71
N GLU A 404 -6.69 -24.95 26.57
CA GLU A 404 -5.75 -24.71 25.46
C GLU A 404 -4.33 -25.20 25.77
N VAL A 405 -4.07 -25.58 27.01
CA VAL A 405 -2.79 -26.14 27.42
C VAL A 405 -2.80 -27.66 27.09
N LYS A 406 -2.09 -28.04 26.04
CA LYS A 406 -1.88 -29.47 25.77
C LYS A 406 -1.30 -30.10 27.00
N LYS A 407 -1.98 -31.10 27.59
CA LYS A 407 -1.37 -32.02 28.53
C LYS A 407 -0.19 -32.69 27.82
N ASN A 408 1.03 -32.28 28.11
CA ASN A 408 2.20 -33.05 27.76
C ASN A 408 2.06 -34.39 28.51
N GLY A 409 1.53 -35.38 27.82
CA GLY A 409 1.48 -36.73 28.31
C GLY A 409 2.91 -37.21 28.50
N ASN A 410 3.25 -37.54 29.72
CA ASN A 410 4.37 -38.39 30.04
C ASN A 410 4.33 -39.67 29.16
N LYS A 411 5.33 -39.84 28.32
CA LYS A 411 6.17 -41.04 28.29
C LYS A 411 7.34 -40.80 27.34
#